data_088d2bec012ddb15003799eabbb37e57
#
_entry.id   088d2bec012ddb15003799eabbb37e57
#
_cell.length_a   1.000
_cell.length_b   1.000
_cell.length_c   1.000
_cell.angle_alpha   90.00
_cell.angle_beta   90.00
_cell.angle_gamma   90.00
#
_symmetry.space_group_name_H-M   'P 1'
#
loop_
_entity.id
_entity.type
_entity.pdbx_description
1 polymer ?
#
loop_
_entity_poly.entity_id
_entity_poly.type
_entity_poly.pdbx_seq_one_letter_code
_entity_poly.pdbx_strand_id
1 'polypeptide(L)'
;GKFGYEKIIDAFKNQEYDILVGTQMLAKGLHFDNVTLVGVMNADNLLNQPHFRAYERAFQMLTQVAGRAGRKEKKGKVIIQTYNPYHNTIQQVVANDYLAMFKEQLYERQNFNYPPFCRVIRITVKQRDFEKLKEGAMWLYNVLQQQLQVPVLGPEEPAINRIRNEYIRTILIKIPTTANLGQKKQVVAKCLSSFEAIAAYRSIRVTLNVDYS
;
A
#
# COMPACT_ATOMS: atom_id res chain seq x y z
N GLY A 1 0.73 14.64 22.02
CA GLY A 1 2.15 14.72 21.63
C GLY A 1 2.90 13.44 21.99
N LYS A 2 4.17 13.33 21.59
CA LYS A 2 5.02 12.14 21.80
C LYS A 2 5.06 11.68 23.26
N PHE A 3 5.16 12.60 24.20
CA PHE A 3 5.15 12.30 25.64
C PHE A 3 3.83 11.70 26.16
N GLY A 4 2.70 12.01 25.54
CA GLY A 4 1.42 11.43 25.94
C GLY A 4 1.30 9.95 25.56
N TYR A 5 1.86 9.58 24.42
CA TYR A 5 1.90 8.19 23.95
C TYR A 5 2.75 7.32 24.87
N GLU A 6 3.96 7.77 25.20
CA GLU A 6 4.88 7.05 26.10
C GLU A 6 4.26 6.80 27.48
N LYS A 7 3.62 7.80 28.10
CA LYS A 7 2.91 7.65 29.37
C LYS A 7 1.82 6.58 29.34
N ILE A 8 1.02 6.54 28.27
CA ILE A 8 -0.05 5.53 28.11
C ILE A 8 0.55 4.13 28.02
N ILE A 9 1.63 3.97 27.27
CA ILE A 9 2.31 2.69 27.12
C ILE A 9 2.91 2.22 28.45
N ASP A 10 3.55 3.11 29.20
CA ASP A 10 4.15 2.78 30.48
C ASP A 10 3.09 2.44 31.54
N ALA A 11 1.99 3.19 31.61
CA ALA A 11 0.86 2.89 32.47
C ALA A 11 0.24 1.51 32.14
N PHE A 12 0.10 1.16 30.86
CA PHE A 12 -0.37 -0.15 30.46
C PHE A 12 0.63 -1.27 30.83
N LYS A 13 1.93 -1.06 30.69
CA LYS A 13 2.96 -2.00 31.13
C LYS A 13 2.92 -2.22 32.65
N ASN A 14 2.68 -1.16 33.41
CA ASN A 14 2.56 -1.19 34.84
C ASN A 14 1.21 -1.74 35.35
N GLN A 15 0.33 -2.19 34.40
CA GLN A 15 -0.99 -2.74 34.73
C GLN A 15 -1.96 -1.72 35.39
N GLU A 16 -1.76 -0.43 35.12
CA GLU A 16 -2.69 0.62 35.53
C GLU A 16 -3.96 0.63 34.65
N TYR A 17 -3.88 0.01 33.47
CA TYR A 17 -4.99 -0.18 32.53
C TYR A 17 -5.10 -1.65 32.13
N ASP A 18 -6.33 -2.17 32.08
CA ASP A 18 -6.62 -3.55 31.67
C ASP A 18 -6.69 -3.71 30.14
N ILE A 19 -7.05 -2.65 29.42
CA ILE A 19 -7.27 -2.67 27.98
C ILE A 19 -6.56 -1.50 27.33
N LEU A 20 -5.77 -1.80 26.30
CA LEU A 20 -5.15 -0.81 25.45
C LEU A 20 -5.73 -0.91 24.02
N VAL A 21 -6.34 0.18 23.55
CA VAL A 21 -6.89 0.28 22.19
C VAL A 21 -6.06 1.26 21.36
N GLY A 22 -5.68 0.86 20.16
CA GLY A 22 -4.92 1.74 19.28
C GLY A 22 -4.83 1.22 17.85
N THR A 23 -3.99 1.86 17.08
CA THR A 23 -3.76 1.51 15.67
C THR A 23 -2.54 0.57 15.53
N GLN A 24 -2.16 0.28 14.29
CA GLN A 24 -0.95 -0.49 13.96
C GLN A 24 0.35 0.02 14.64
N MET A 25 0.37 1.24 15.18
CA MET A 25 1.51 1.75 15.96
C MET A 25 1.79 0.90 17.21
N LEU A 26 0.75 0.28 17.80
CA LEU A 26 0.90 -0.64 18.93
C LEU A 26 1.58 -1.96 18.53
N ALA A 27 1.51 -2.32 17.25
CA ALA A 27 2.15 -3.55 16.76
C ALA A 27 3.67 -3.41 16.60
N LYS A 28 4.19 -2.18 16.44
CA LYS A 28 5.61 -1.94 16.16
C LYS A 28 6.40 -1.63 17.44
N GLY A 29 7.42 -2.45 17.72
CA GLY A 29 8.46 -2.14 18.72
C GLY A 29 8.05 -2.19 20.17
N LEU A 30 6.80 -2.45 20.51
CA LEU A 30 6.32 -2.56 21.88
C LEU A 30 6.34 -4.02 22.34
N HIS A 31 6.78 -4.27 23.55
CA HIS A 31 6.70 -5.56 24.22
C HIS A 31 5.83 -5.44 25.45
N PHE A 32 4.88 -6.36 25.57
CA PHE A 32 3.99 -6.45 26.74
C PHE A 32 4.04 -7.89 27.25
N ASP A 33 4.63 -8.08 28.43
CA ASP A 33 4.81 -9.42 29.01
C ASP A 33 3.50 -10.03 29.53
N ASN A 34 2.54 -9.17 29.90
CA ASN A 34 1.31 -9.56 30.58
C ASN A 34 0.07 -9.59 29.67
N VAL A 35 0.23 -9.44 28.34
CA VAL A 35 -0.90 -9.47 27.41
C VAL A 35 -1.32 -10.90 27.15
N THR A 36 -2.53 -11.26 27.58
CA THR A 36 -3.14 -12.58 27.40
C THR A 36 -4.07 -12.66 26.18
N LEU A 37 -4.59 -11.51 25.73
CA LEU A 37 -5.52 -11.42 24.60
C LEU A 37 -5.13 -10.27 23.67
N VAL A 38 -5.08 -10.56 22.38
CA VAL A 38 -4.94 -9.54 21.35
C VAL A 38 -6.13 -9.64 20.38
N GLY A 39 -6.84 -8.54 20.20
CA GLY A 39 -7.94 -8.40 19.24
C GLY A 39 -7.54 -7.56 18.03
N VAL A 40 -7.75 -8.06 16.83
CA VAL A 40 -7.67 -7.29 15.59
C VAL A 40 -9.09 -7.01 15.12
N MET A 41 -9.49 -5.75 15.17
CA MET A 41 -10.82 -5.33 14.73
C MET A 41 -10.76 -4.98 13.24
N ASN A 42 -11.58 -5.64 12.43
CA ASN A 42 -11.72 -5.38 10.99
C ASN A 42 -10.41 -5.59 10.19
N ALA A 43 -9.99 -6.85 10.05
CA ALA A 43 -8.85 -7.22 9.22
C ALA A 43 -9.08 -6.96 7.72
N ASP A 44 -10.35 -6.86 7.30
CA ASP A 44 -10.73 -6.62 5.90
C ASP A 44 -10.19 -5.29 5.36
N ASN A 45 -10.04 -4.28 6.21
CA ASN A 45 -9.40 -3.02 5.83
C ASN A 45 -7.94 -3.19 5.37
N LEU A 46 -7.25 -4.22 5.84
CA LEU A 46 -5.88 -4.52 5.40
C LEU A 46 -5.89 -5.29 4.08
N LEU A 47 -6.83 -6.21 3.92
CA LEU A 47 -6.95 -7.06 2.74
C LEU A 47 -7.44 -6.28 1.52
N ASN A 48 -8.37 -5.35 1.72
CA ASN A 48 -9.03 -4.60 0.64
C ASN A 48 -8.26 -3.33 0.22
N GLN A 49 -6.98 -3.19 0.57
CA GLN A 49 -6.17 -2.08 0.10
C GLN A 49 -5.92 -2.19 -1.41
N PRO A 50 -6.14 -1.14 -2.22
CA PRO A 50 -5.90 -1.17 -3.67
C PRO A 50 -4.40 -1.12 -3.98
N HIS A 51 -3.69 -2.17 -3.60
CA HIS A 51 -2.24 -2.23 -3.71
C HIS A 51 -1.78 -3.68 -3.91
N PHE A 52 -0.84 -3.90 -4.83
CA PHE A 52 -0.34 -5.25 -5.12
C PHE A 52 0.35 -5.97 -3.94
N ARG A 53 0.69 -5.25 -2.88
CA ARG A 53 1.24 -5.80 -1.63
C ARG A 53 0.22 -5.90 -0.50
N ALA A 54 -1.07 -5.73 -0.78
CA ALA A 54 -2.08 -5.68 0.28
C ALA A 54 -2.05 -6.94 1.14
N TYR A 55 -2.05 -8.11 0.52
CA TYR A 55 -2.06 -9.40 1.21
C TYR A 55 -0.76 -9.69 1.97
N GLU A 56 0.39 -9.39 1.35
CA GLU A 56 1.69 -9.50 2.01
C GLU A 56 1.75 -8.62 3.27
N ARG A 57 1.29 -7.37 3.18
CA ARG A 57 1.26 -6.44 4.31
C ARG A 57 0.27 -6.86 5.37
N ALA A 58 -0.89 -7.36 4.97
CA ALA A 58 -1.89 -7.90 5.88
C ALA A 58 -1.29 -9.09 6.66
N PHE A 59 -0.66 -10.04 5.97
CA PHE A 59 0.02 -11.17 6.59
C PHE A 59 1.08 -10.71 7.59
N GLN A 60 1.99 -9.83 7.17
CA GLN A 60 3.08 -9.32 8.02
C GLN A 60 2.53 -8.62 9.27
N MET A 61 1.52 -7.77 9.10
CA MET A 61 0.94 -7.01 10.20
C MET A 61 0.19 -7.91 11.17
N LEU A 62 -0.66 -8.80 10.66
CA LEU A 62 -1.46 -9.72 11.48
C LEU A 62 -0.57 -10.69 12.25
N THR A 63 0.47 -11.24 11.61
CA THR A 63 1.46 -12.11 12.27
C THR A 63 2.25 -11.34 13.33
N GLN A 64 2.64 -10.08 13.05
CA GLN A 64 3.34 -9.24 14.02
C GLN A 64 2.47 -8.96 15.25
N VAL A 65 1.19 -8.66 15.05
CA VAL A 65 0.23 -8.43 16.13
C VAL A 65 -0.02 -9.73 16.90
N ALA A 66 -0.20 -10.85 16.21
CA ALA A 66 -0.38 -12.17 16.83
C ALA A 66 0.80 -12.54 17.74
N GLY A 67 2.02 -12.23 17.33
CA GLY A 67 3.22 -12.45 18.12
C GLY A 67 3.32 -11.60 19.40
N ARG A 68 2.35 -10.73 19.70
CA ARG A 68 2.28 -9.96 20.96
C ARG A 68 1.52 -10.67 22.07
N ALA A 69 0.72 -11.67 21.73
CA ALA A 69 -0.02 -12.46 22.71
C ALA A 69 0.85 -13.59 23.28
N GLY A 70 1.08 -13.60 24.59
CA GLY A 70 1.67 -14.71 25.33
C GLY A 70 3.16 -14.97 25.07
N ARG A 71 4.01 -14.50 25.98
CA ARG A 71 5.47 -14.70 25.86
C ARG A 71 6.16 -15.40 27.01
N LYS A 72 5.57 -15.62 28.16
CA LYS A 72 6.26 -16.33 29.23
C LYS A 72 5.64 -17.71 29.44
N GLU A 73 4.84 -17.94 30.33
CA GLU A 73 4.36 -19.29 30.65
C GLU A 73 2.91 -19.55 30.18
N LYS A 74 2.23 -18.49 29.71
CA LYS A 74 0.83 -18.58 29.28
C LYS A 74 0.70 -18.31 27.78
N LYS A 75 0.11 -19.28 27.07
CA LYS A 75 -0.28 -19.08 25.66
C LYS A 75 -1.34 -17.96 25.59
N GLY A 76 -1.02 -16.87 24.90
CA GLY A 76 -1.97 -15.82 24.64
C GLY A 76 -2.97 -16.22 23.55
N LYS A 77 -4.13 -15.60 23.56
CA LYS A 77 -5.17 -15.79 22.54
C LYS A 77 -5.17 -14.61 21.58
N VAL A 78 -5.31 -14.89 20.29
CA VAL A 78 -5.50 -13.87 19.26
C VAL A 78 -6.85 -14.05 18.60
N ILE A 79 -7.59 -12.96 18.47
CA ILE A 79 -8.88 -12.93 17.77
C ILE A 79 -8.76 -11.97 16.60
N ILE A 80 -9.00 -12.46 15.40
CA ILE A 80 -9.03 -11.66 14.17
C ILE A 80 -10.47 -11.56 13.69
N GLN A 81 -11.02 -10.36 13.73
CA GLN A 81 -12.37 -10.09 13.22
C GLN A 81 -12.30 -9.81 11.71
N THR A 82 -13.08 -10.56 10.94
CA THR A 82 -13.16 -10.43 9.48
C THR A 82 -14.53 -10.94 8.97
N TYR A 83 -15.01 -10.40 7.85
CA TYR A 83 -16.18 -10.90 7.13
C TYR A 83 -15.88 -12.18 6.35
N ASN A 84 -14.61 -12.42 6.00
CA ASN A 84 -14.18 -13.61 5.27
C ASN A 84 -13.10 -14.38 6.04
N PRO A 85 -13.48 -15.21 7.04
CA PRO A 85 -12.51 -15.98 7.81
C PRO A 85 -11.77 -17.04 6.98
N TYR A 86 -12.33 -17.45 5.84
CA TYR A 86 -11.70 -18.41 4.92
C TYR A 86 -10.81 -17.77 3.85
N HIS A 87 -10.59 -16.47 3.91
CA HIS A 87 -9.63 -15.80 3.02
C HIS A 87 -8.23 -16.41 3.19
N ASN A 88 -7.56 -16.75 2.07
CA ASN A 88 -6.26 -17.42 2.09
C ASN A 88 -5.25 -16.76 3.02
N THR A 89 -5.11 -15.44 2.94
CA THR A 89 -4.19 -14.70 3.81
C THR A 89 -4.52 -14.85 5.29
N ILE A 90 -5.81 -14.88 5.67
CA ILE A 90 -6.23 -15.10 7.08
C ILE A 90 -5.84 -16.52 7.52
N GLN A 91 -6.11 -17.53 6.70
CA GLN A 91 -5.73 -18.91 6.99
C GLN A 91 -4.22 -19.08 7.10
N GLN A 92 -3.45 -18.46 6.21
CA GLN A 92 -1.99 -18.44 6.26
C GLN A 92 -1.47 -17.79 7.56
N VAL A 93 -2.10 -16.70 8.02
CA VAL A 93 -1.76 -16.07 9.31
C VAL A 93 -2.05 -16.99 10.49
N VAL A 94 -3.23 -17.64 10.50
CA VAL A 94 -3.62 -18.59 11.56
C VAL A 94 -2.67 -19.78 11.63
N ALA A 95 -2.26 -20.30 10.46
CA ALA A 95 -1.29 -21.40 10.36
C ALA A 95 0.18 -20.94 10.53
N ASN A 96 0.44 -19.63 10.56
CA ASN A 96 1.77 -19.03 10.49
C ASN A 96 2.58 -19.53 9.28
N ASP A 97 1.90 -19.73 8.15
CA ASP A 97 2.49 -20.31 6.93
C ASP A 97 3.00 -19.19 5.99
N TYR A 98 4.22 -18.72 6.29
CA TYR A 98 4.92 -17.75 5.44
C TYR A 98 5.19 -18.29 4.03
N LEU A 99 5.52 -19.58 3.90
CA LEU A 99 5.90 -20.15 2.60
C LEU A 99 4.70 -20.22 1.64
N ALA A 100 3.52 -20.60 2.14
CA ALA A 100 2.29 -20.57 1.34
C ALA A 100 1.97 -19.15 0.88
N MET A 101 2.00 -18.17 1.78
CA MET A 101 1.79 -16.76 1.46
C MET A 101 2.79 -16.28 0.40
N PHE A 102 4.08 -16.55 0.59
CA PHE A 102 5.14 -16.14 -0.34
C PHE A 102 4.92 -16.71 -1.74
N LYS A 103 4.64 -18.02 -1.86
CA LYS A 103 4.40 -18.68 -3.16
C LYS A 103 3.19 -18.10 -3.88
N GLU A 104 2.08 -17.93 -3.16
CA GLU A 104 0.85 -17.35 -3.71
C GLU A 104 1.08 -15.91 -4.22
N GLN A 105 1.71 -15.06 -3.39
CA GLN A 105 1.99 -13.68 -3.78
C GLN A 105 3.00 -13.59 -4.95
N LEU A 106 3.98 -14.47 -5.00
CA LEU A 106 4.92 -14.52 -6.12
C LEU A 106 4.22 -14.92 -7.42
N TYR A 107 3.35 -15.92 -7.37
CA TYR A 107 2.56 -16.38 -8.51
C TYR A 107 1.63 -15.26 -9.05
N GLU A 108 0.90 -14.59 -8.16
CA GLU A 108 0.05 -13.46 -8.54
C GLU A 108 0.85 -12.33 -9.19
N ARG A 109 2.00 -11.96 -8.62
CA ARG A 109 2.85 -10.92 -9.16
C ARG A 109 3.41 -11.27 -10.54
N GLN A 110 3.71 -12.53 -10.78
CA GLN A 110 4.13 -13.00 -12.10
C GLN A 110 3.00 -12.87 -13.11
N ASN A 111 1.81 -13.36 -12.77
CA ASN A 111 0.65 -13.33 -13.68
C ASN A 111 0.20 -11.90 -14.02
N PHE A 112 0.26 -11.00 -13.07
CA PHE A 112 -0.17 -9.61 -13.26
C PHE A 112 0.97 -8.64 -13.58
N ASN A 113 2.18 -9.12 -13.82
CA ASN A 113 3.36 -8.30 -14.09
C ASN A 113 3.56 -7.20 -13.03
N TYR A 114 3.79 -7.63 -11.78
CA TYR A 114 4.21 -6.77 -10.68
C TYR A 114 5.66 -7.07 -10.24
N PRO A 115 6.32 -6.19 -9.51
CA PRO A 115 7.64 -6.46 -8.95
C PRO A 115 7.69 -7.78 -8.15
N PRO A 116 8.73 -8.63 -8.33
CA PRO A 116 10.02 -8.36 -8.98
C PRO A 116 10.06 -8.60 -10.50
N PHE A 117 8.99 -9.06 -11.13
CA PHE A 117 8.95 -9.42 -12.55
C PHE A 117 8.93 -8.23 -13.50
N CYS A 118 8.60 -7.04 -13.00
CA CYS A 118 8.71 -5.78 -13.72
C CYS A 118 9.10 -4.65 -12.75
N ARG A 119 9.38 -3.46 -13.30
CA ARG A 119 9.43 -2.20 -12.56
C ARG A 119 8.15 -1.43 -12.78
N VAL A 120 7.66 -0.80 -11.75
CA VAL A 120 6.39 -0.06 -11.81
C VAL A 120 6.65 1.42 -11.54
N ILE A 121 6.17 2.29 -12.42
CA ILE A 121 6.14 3.73 -12.19
C ILE A 121 4.70 4.16 -12.10
N ARG A 122 4.31 4.71 -10.96
CA ARG A 122 3.00 5.36 -10.77
C ARG A 122 3.16 6.86 -10.96
N ILE A 123 2.42 7.41 -11.90
CA ILE A 123 2.27 8.85 -12.09
C ILE A 123 0.92 9.25 -11.49
N THR A 124 0.96 10.18 -10.55
CA THR A 124 -0.25 10.76 -9.95
C THR A 124 -0.38 12.20 -10.40
N VAL A 125 -1.50 12.54 -11.01
CA VAL A 125 -1.83 13.90 -11.44
C VAL A 125 -2.96 14.45 -10.58
N LYS A 126 -2.85 15.74 -10.16
CA LYS A 126 -3.80 16.39 -9.27
C LYS A 126 -4.16 17.78 -9.76
N GLN A 127 -5.44 18.11 -9.71
CA GLN A 127 -5.95 19.43 -10.08
C GLN A 127 -7.31 19.70 -9.41
N ARG A 128 -7.62 20.96 -9.16
CA ARG A 128 -8.93 21.38 -8.59
C ARG A 128 -10.04 21.34 -9.64
N ASP A 129 -9.72 21.67 -10.87
CA ASP A 129 -10.62 21.60 -12.01
C ASP A 129 -10.63 20.17 -12.56
N PHE A 130 -11.80 19.55 -12.54
CA PHE A 130 -12.00 18.15 -12.94
C PHE A 130 -11.80 17.93 -14.44
N GLU A 131 -12.38 18.82 -15.28
CA GLU A 131 -12.27 18.66 -16.74
C GLU A 131 -10.82 18.87 -17.20
N LYS A 132 -10.16 19.87 -16.66
CA LYS A 132 -8.74 20.11 -16.92
C LYS A 132 -7.85 18.96 -16.51
N LEU A 133 -8.13 18.34 -15.34
CA LEU A 133 -7.43 17.15 -14.90
C LEU A 133 -7.63 15.99 -15.86
N LYS A 134 -8.88 15.75 -16.27
CA LYS A 134 -9.25 14.67 -17.17
C LYS A 134 -8.55 14.78 -18.53
N GLU A 135 -8.61 15.98 -19.13
CA GLU A 135 -7.94 16.27 -20.40
C GLU A 135 -6.42 16.10 -20.29
N GLY A 136 -5.79 16.70 -19.28
CA GLY A 136 -4.36 16.62 -19.08
C GLY A 136 -3.88 15.20 -18.79
N ALA A 137 -4.62 14.45 -17.96
CA ALA A 137 -4.31 13.05 -17.67
C ALA A 137 -4.40 12.17 -18.93
N MET A 138 -5.41 12.39 -19.77
CA MET A 138 -5.58 11.65 -21.02
C MET A 138 -4.48 12.00 -22.04
N TRP A 139 -4.13 13.27 -22.14
CA TRP A 139 -3.02 13.69 -23.01
C TRP A 139 -1.72 13.01 -22.59
N LEU A 140 -1.40 13.05 -21.30
CA LEU A 140 -0.17 12.45 -20.76
C LEU A 140 -0.17 10.93 -20.99
N TYR A 141 -1.28 10.26 -20.75
CA TYR A 141 -1.44 8.83 -21.01
C TYR A 141 -1.16 8.48 -22.49
N ASN A 142 -1.78 9.20 -23.41
CA ASN A 142 -1.62 8.94 -24.85
C ASN A 142 -0.15 9.10 -25.30
N VAL A 143 0.51 10.15 -24.86
CA VAL A 143 1.93 10.38 -25.18
C VAL A 143 2.82 9.29 -24.60
N LEU A 144 2.60 8.92 -23.33
CA LEU A 144 3.36 7.84 -22.70
C LEU A 144 3.15 6.50 -23.41
N GLN A 145 1.90 6.18 -23.76
CA GLN A 145 1.57 4.94 -24.48
C GLN A 145 2.27 4.86 -25.86
N GLN A 146 2.29 5.97 -26.60
CA GLN A 146 2.94 6.03 -27.90
C GLN A 146 4.47 5.93 -27.81
N GLN A 147 5.08 6.57 -26.81
CA GLN A 147 6.53 6.72 -26.74
C GLN A 147 7.23 5.56 -26.02
N LEU A 148 6.55 4.90 -25.07
CA LEU A 148 7.21 3.92 -24.19
C LEU A 148 7.29 2.51 -24.76
N GLN A 149 6.34 2.09 -25.58
CA GLN A 149 6.25 0.71 -26.11
C GLN A 149 6.30 -0.34 -24.98
N VAL A 150 5.70 -0.03 -23.84
CA VAL A 150 5.51 -0.93 -22.68
C VAL A 150 4.09 -0.71 -22.15
N PRO A 151 3.51 -1.63 -21.37
CA PRO A 151 2.18 -1.44 -20.82
C PRO A 151 2.05 -0.16 -20.00
N VAL A 152 1.14 0.72 -20.42
CA VAL A 152 0.71 1.93 -19.72
C VAL A 152 -0.78 1.77 -19.45
N LEU A 153 -1.17 1.84 -18.18
CA LEU A 153 -2.55 1.63 -17.71
C LEU A 153 -3.10 2.93 -17.12
N GLY A 154 -4.38 3.15 -17.29
CA GLY A 154 -5.08 4.36 -16.84
C GLY A 154 -5.43 5.30 -18.01
N PRO A 155 -5.66 6.62 -17.77
CA PRO A 155 -5.73 7.24 -16.43
C PRO A 155 -6.94 6.75 -15.66
N GLU A 156 -6.71 6.22 -14.46
CA GLU A 156 -7.77 5.69 -13.60
C GLU A 156 -8.09 6.62 -12.42
N GLU A 157 -9.27 6.46 -11.89
CA GLU A 157 -9.72 7.13 -10.68
C GLU A 157 -9.37 6.25 -9.46
N PRO A 158 -8.48 6.70 -8.56
CA PRO A 158 -8.17 5.92 -7.38
C PRO A 158 -9.34 5.89 -6.39
N ALA A 159 -9.36 4.92 -5.47
CA ALA A 159 -10.40 4.79 -4.45
C ALA A 159 -10.62 6.09 -3.65
N ILE A 160 -9.56 6.85 -3.40
CA ILE A 160 -9.63 8.22 -2.88
C ILE A 160 -9.31 9.16 -4.04
N ASN A 161 -10.36 9.62 -4.71
CA ASN A 161 -10.26 10.42 -5.94
C ASN A 161 -10.17 11.92 -5.70
N ARG A 162 -10.34 12.39 -4.44
CA ARG A 162 -10.27 13.80 -4.08
C ARG A 162 -9.64 13.98 -2.70
N ILE A 163 -8.57 14.80 -2.62
CA ILE A 163 -7.90 15.14 -1.37
C ILE A 163 -7.66 16.65 -1.34
N ARG A 164 -8.02 17.33 -0.24
CA ARG A 164 -7.81 18.78 -0.06
C ARG A 164 -8.31 19.60 -1.25
N ASN A 165 -9.52 19.28 -1.72
CA ASN A 165 -10.17 19.92 -2.86
C ASN A 165 -9.46 19.77 -4.22
N GLU A 166 -8.55 18.79 -4.35
CA GLU A 166 -7.93 18.42 -5.63
C GLU A 166 -8.40 17.02 -6.05
N TYR A 167 -8.87 16.91 -7.29
CA TYR A 167 -9.15 15.63 -7.93
C TYR A 167 -7.86 14.92 -8.29
N ILE A 168 -7.89 13.60 -8.36
CA ILE A 168 -6.73 12.74 -8.56
C ILE A 168 -6.99 11.76 -9.70
N ARG A 169 -6.00 11.60 -10.58
CA ARG A 169 -5.93 10.51 -11.56
C ARG A 169 -4.57 9.84 -11.46
N THR A 170 -4.52 8.55 -11.77
CA THR A 170 -3.30 7.77 -11.75
C THR A 170 -3.04 7.09 -13.07
N ILE A 171 -1.78 7.09 -13.49
CA ILE A 171 -1.28 6.35 -14.66
C ILE A 171 -0.21 5.39 -14.14
N LEU A 172 -0.29 4.13 -14.54
CA LEU A 172 0.65 3.09 -14.13
C LEU A 172 1.43 2.59 -15.34
N ILE A 173 2.75 2.65 -15.26
CA ILE A 173 3.67 2.16 -16.28
C ILE A 173 4.33 0.89 -15.74
N LYS A 174 4.24 -0.22 -16.47
CA LYS A 174 4.87 -1.49 -16.15
C LYS A 174 6.03 -1.75 -17.11
N ILE A 175 7.25 -1.67 -16.61
CA ILE A 175 8.47 -1.83 -17.40
C ILE A 175 9.02 -3.24 -17.19
N PRO A 176 8.99 -4.14 -18.19
CA PRO A 176 9.57 -5.47 -18.08
C PRO A 176 11.04 -5.41 -17.68
N THR A 177 11.51 -6.39 -16.91
CA THR A 177 12.92 -6.47 -16.47
C THR A 177 13.90 -6.64 -17.63
N THR A 178 13.40 -7.12 -18.80
CA THR A 178 14.15 -7.22 -20.04
C THR A 178 14.36 -5.90 -20.78
N ALA A 179 13.58 -4.86 -20.44
CA ALA A 179 13.69 -3.54 -21.08
C ALA A 179 14.79 -2.69 -20.41
N ASN A 180 15.40 -1.80 -21.22
CA ASN A 180 16.37 -0.84 -20.69
C ASN A 180 15.67 0.23 -19.82
N LEU A 181 15.75 0.07 -18.51
CA LEU A 181 15.10 0.93 -17.52
C LEU A 181 15.58 2.39 -17.63
N GLY A 182 16.87 2.61 -17.87
CA GLY A 182 17.44 3.97 -18.02
C GLY A 182 16.82 4.71 -19.20
N GLN A 183 16.75 4.06 -20.34
CA GLN A 183 16.11 4.61 -21.55
C GLN A 183 14.63 4.92 -21.32
N LYS A 184 13.89 3.99 -20.69
CA LYS A 184 12.47 4.20 -20.41
C LYS A 184 12.22 5.36 -19.44
N LYS A 185 13.05 5.50 -18.40
CA LYS A 185 13.01 6.68 -17.50
C LYS A 185 13.26 8.00 -18.22
N GLN A 186 14.22 8.03 -19.16
CA GLN A 186 14.46 9.22 -19.98
C GLN A 186 13.27 9.59 -20.86
N VAL A 187 12.60 8.60 -21.46
CA VAL A 187 11.37 8.82 -22.22
C VAL A 187 10.26 9.39 -21.33
N VAL A 188 10.04 8.81 -20.14
CA VAL A 188 9.08 9.36 -19.17
C VAL A 188 9.39 10.79 -18.82
N ALA A 189 10.66 11.12 -18.52
CA ALA A 189 11.08 12.48 -18.20
C ALA A 189 10.80 13.46 -19.36
N LYS A 190 11.10 13.07 -20.60
CA LYS A 190 10.78 13.89 -21.79
C LYS A 190 9.27 14.13 -21.95
N CYS A 191 8.44 13.09 -21.79
CA CYS A 191 6.98 13.22 -21.84
C CYS A 191 6.47 14.19 -20.76
N LEU A 192 7.01 14.13 -19.55
CA LEU A 192 6.64 15.05 -18.47
C LEU A 192 7.07 16.49 -18.75
N SER A 193 8.29 16.69 -19.26
CA SER A 193 8.75 18.03 -19.67
C SER A 193 7.87 18.63 -20.77
N SER A 194 7.44 17.81 -21.73
CA SER A 194 6.50 18.24 -22.77
C SER A 194 5.13 18.59 -22.20
N PHE A 195 4.65 17.81 -21.23
CA PHE A 195 3.39 18.07 -20.53
C PHE A 195 3.41 19.40 -19.76
N GLU A 196 4.48 19.67 -19.03
CA GLU A 196 4.68 20.91 -18.25
C GLU A 196 4.86 22.14 -19.15
N ALA A 197 5.36 21.97 -20.36
CA ALA A 197 5.51 23.06 -21.34
C ALA A 197 4.15 23.55 -21.89
N ILE A 198 3.10 22.71 -21.82
CA ILE A 198 1.76 23.08 -22.29
C ILE A 198 1.13 24.04 -21.28
N ALA A 199 0.85 25.28 -21.70
CA ALA A 199 0.31 26.33 -20.86
C ALA A 199 -1.00 25.90 -20.14
N ALA A 200 -1.87 25.17 -20.83
CA ALA A 200 -3.13 24.66 -20.27
C ALA A 200 -2.92 23.69 -19.10
N TYR A 201 -1.83 22.92 -19.07
CA TYR A 201 -1.57 21.86 -18.08
C TYR A 201 -0.59 22.25 -17.00
N ARG A 202 0.07 23.39 -17.11
CA ARG A 202 1.09 23.87 -16.16
C ARG A 202 0.62 23.92 -14.69
N SER A 203 -0.67 24.04 -14.44
CA SER A 203 -1.24 24.05 -13.09
C SER A 203 -1.59 22.65 -12.55
N ILE A 204 -1.44 21.60 -13.37
CA ILE A 204 -1.64 20.21 -12.94
C ILE A 204 -0.39 19.76 -12.22
N ARG A 205 -0.55 19.34 -10.96
CA ARG A 205 0.57 18.81 -10.18
C ARG A 205 0.82 17.34 -10.56
N VAL A 206 2.04 17.02 -10.90
CA VAL A 206 2.48 15.66 -11.23
C VAL A 206 3.42 15.14 -10.14
N THR A 207 3.22 13.89 -9.72
CA THR A 207 4.09 13.18 -8.77
C THR A 207 4.40 11.79 -9.31
N LEU A 208 5.69 11.40 -9.24
CA LEU A 208 6.16 10.09 -9.65
C LEU A 208 6.55 9.26 -8.43
N ASN A 209 6.12 8.00 -8.43
CA ASN A 209 6.57 6.99 -7.47
C ASN A 209 7.05 5.76 -8.23
N VAL A 210 8.29 5.35 -7.99
CA VAL A 210 8.89 4.16 -8.59
C VAL A 210 8.83 3.02 -7.60
N ASP A 211 8.36 1.83 -8.04
CA ASP A 211 8.19 0.63 -7.22
C ASP A 211 7.51 0.95 -5.88
N TYR A 212 6.47 1.79 -5.95
CA TYR A 212 5.76 2.31 -4.78
C TYR A 212 5.37 1.20 -3.80
N SER A 213 5.62 1.49 -2.56
CA SER A 213 5.37 0.60 -1.43
C SER A 213 4.33 1.18 -0.49
#